data_a41374ac606539b4e1de72545349a9ce
#
_entry.id   a41374ac606539b4e1de72545349a9ce
#
_cell.length_a   1.000
_cell.length_b   1.000
_cell.length_c   1.000
_cell.angle_alpha   90.00
_cell.angle_beta   90.00
_cell.angle_gamma   90.00
#
_symmetry.space_group_name_H-M   'P 1'
#
loop_
_entity.id
_entity.type
_entity.pdbx_description
1 polymer ?
#
loop_
_entity_poly.entity_id
_entity_poly.type
_entity_poly.pdbx_seq_one_letter_code
_entity_poly.pdbx_strand_id
1 'polypeptide(L)'
;MAKNRKKLRGTEGVDELTGTRRNKLVYGFGGDDLIRTEEGRYRVFGGDGNDTFETLNGGKGFMKIMDFEASDIIGFCGCASTRIEQRGNNAWIVKGDDVKAVVKGVSASDLTIDFDDGVITMSADPLA
;
A
#
# COMPACT_ATOMS: atom_id res chain seq x y z
N MET A 1 7.15 2.84 -28.74
CA MET A 1 7.09 2.73 -28.42
C MET A 1 7.17 2.76 -27.41
N ALA A 2 7.25 2.62 -27.05
CA ALA A 2 7.23 2.53 -26.21
C ALA A 2 6.94 2.78 -25.38
N LYS A 3 6.93 3.08 -24.94
CA LYS A 3 6.62 3.41 -24.15
C LYS A 3 5.95 2.99 -23.47
N ASN A 4 5.88 2.62 -23.05
CA ASN A 4 5.02 2.12 -22.65
C ASN A 4 4.84 1.60 -21.42
N ARG A 5 4.81 2.28 -20.53
CA ARG A 5 4.43 2.16 -19.34
C ARG A 5 3.07 1.97 -19.34
N LYS A 6 2.62 0.86 -19.22
CA LYS A 6 1.25 0.63 -19.11
C LYS A 6 0.80 0.87 -17.72
N LYS A 7 -0.31 1.55 -17.59
CA LYS A 7 -1.00 1.69 -16.33
C LYS A 7 -1.87 0.46 -16.17
N LEU A 8 -1.88 -0.11 -14.98
CA LEU A 8 -2.77 -1.21 -14.67
C LEU A 8 -4.04 -0.61 -14.06
N ARG A 9 -5.17 -0.89 -14.66
CA ARG A 9 -6.44 -0.31 -14.24
C ARG A 9 -7.44 -1.38 -13.86
N GLY A 10 -8.09 -1.19 -12.73
CA GLY A 10 -9.21 -2.02 -12.34
C GLY A 10 -10.52 -1.49 -12.92
N THR A 11 -11.59 -1.81 -12.26
CA THR A 11 -12.95 -1.40 -12.65
C THR A 11 -13.61 -0.69 -11.48
N GLU A 12 -14.89 -0.41 -11.58
CA GLU A 12 -15.64 0.14 -10.45
C GLU A 12 -16.08 -0.94 -9.47
N GLY A 13 -15.83 -2.21 -9.80
CA GLY A 13 -16.15 -3.32 -8.91
C GLY A 13 -14.96 -3.83 -8.15
N VAL A 14 -15.09 -4.96 -7.50
CA VAL A 14 -14.02 -5.58 -6.74
C VAL A 14 -13.01 -6.21 -7.68
N ASP A 15 -11.74 -5.80 -7.55
CA ASP A 15 -10.68 -6.26 -8.43
C ASP A 15 -9.51 -6.82 -7.63
N GLU A 16 -8.77 -7.74 -8.23
CA GLU A 16 -7.44 -8.13 -7.74
C GLU A 16 -6.44 -7.68 -8.76
N LEU A 17 -5.56 -6.79 -8.37
CA LEU A 17 -4.60 -6.19 -9.28
C LEU A 17 -3.18 -6.48 -8.80
N THR A 18 -2.34 -6.95 -9.72
CA THR A 18 -0.93 -7.18 -9.41
C THR A 18 -0.08 -6.33 -10.36
N GLY A 19 0.58 -5.32 -9.78
CA GLY A 19 1.49 -4.49 -10.55
C GLY A 19 2.75 -5.28 -10.90
N THR A 20 3.19 -5.18 -12.13
CA THR A 20 4.39 -5.85 -12.60
C THR A 20 5.39 -4.80 -13.04
N ARG A 21 6.57 -5.23 -13.45
CA ARG A 21 7.60 -4.29 -13.90
C ARG A 21 7.14 -3.40 -15.02
N ARG A 22 6.15 -3.84 -15.78
CA ARG A 22 5.61 -3.05 -16.88
C ARG A 22 4.56 -2.07 -16.41
N ASN A 23 3.90 -2.40 -15.28
CA ASN A 23 2.77 -1.61 -14.79
C ASN A 23 3.14 -0.99 -13.47
N LYS A 24 3.94 0.07 -13.51
CA LYS A 24 4.39 0.71 -12.28
C LYS A 24 3.40 1.72 -11.72
N LEU A 25 2.28 1.86 -12.39
CA LEU A 25 1.22 2.76 -11.98
C LEU A 25 -0.06 1.94 -11.94
N VAL A 26 -0.69 1.84 -10.78
CA VAL A 26 -1.85 0.97 -10.56
C VAL A 26 -3.02 1.79 -10.06
N TYR A 27 -4.17 1.65 -10.70
CA TYR A 27 -5.39 2.34 -10.32
C TYR A 27 -6.49 1.32 -10.04
N GLY A 28 -7.02 1.32 -8.82
CA GLY A 28 -8.13 0.44 -8.46
C GLY A 28 -9.49 0.97 -8.85
N PHE A 29 -9.66 2.29 -8.80
CA PHE A 29 -10.94 2.97 -9.03
C PHE A 29 -11.93 2.66 -7.91
N GLY A 30 -13.17 2.34 -8.22
CA GLY A 30 -14.16 2.05 -7.20
C GLY A 30 -14.16 0.59 -6.76
N GLY A 31 -14.94 0.29 -5.76
CA GLY A 31 -15.04 -1.06 -5.22
C GLY A 31 -13.92 -1.38 -4.23
N ASP A 32 -14.00 -2.55 -3.62
CA ASP A 32 -13.02 -2.98 -2.63
C ASP A 32 -11.96 -3.82 -3.35
N ASP A 33 -10.80 -3.23 -3.57
CA ASP A 33 -9.78 -3.83 -4.40
C ASP A 33 -8.65 -4.43 -3.58
N LEU A 34 -8.01 -5.46 -4.11
CA LEU A 34 -6.79 -6.01 -3.55
C LEU A 34 -5.67 -5.68 -4.52
N ILE A 35 -4.70 -4.92 -4.04
CA ILE A 35 -3.59 -4.46 -4.87
C ILE A 35 -2.29 -5.02 -4.30
N ARG A 36 -1.52 -5.70 -5.13
CA ARG A 36 -0.20 -6.19 -4.77
C ARG A 36 0.76 -5.86 -5.90
N THR A 37 2.04 -5.90 -5.60
CA THR A 37 3.07 -5.54 -6.57
C THR A 37 4.21 -6.54 -6.51
N GLU A 38 4.95 -6.63 -7.60
CA GLU A 38 6.16 -7.43 -7.67
C GLU A 38 7.35 -6.56 -7.28
N GLU A 39 8.56 -7.03 -7.54
CA GLU A 39 9.74 -6.24 -7.24
C GLU A 39 9.76 -4.95 -8.05
N GLY A 40 10.30 -3.90 -7.46
CA GLY A 40 10.39 -2.61 -8.10
C GLY A 40 9.68 -1.54 -7.28
N ARG A 41 9.52 -0.38 -7.88
CA ARG A 41 8.89 0.76 -7.23
C ARG A 41 7.61 1.08 -7.94
N TYR A 42 6.55 1.21 -7.18
CA TYR A 42 5.21 1.39 -7.74
C TYR A 42 4.50 2.57 -7.11
N ARG A 43 3.59 3.17 -7.86
CA ARG A 43 2.62 4.12 -7.32
C ARG A 43 1.27 3.49 -7.47
N VAL A 44 0.51 3.43 -6.38
CA VAL A 44 -0.78 2.77 -6.39
C VAL A 44 -1.86 3.70 -5.85
N PHE A 45 -3.01 3.64 -6.49
CA PHE A 45 -4.17 4.41 -6.10
C PHE A 45 -5.29 3.41 -5.87
N GLY A 46 -5.80 3.33 -4.65
CA GLY A 46 -6.93 2.45 -4.36
C GLY A 46 -8.24 2.97 -4.89
N GLY A 47 -8.41 4.28 -4.84
CA GLY A 47 -9.67 4.88 -5.23
C GLY A 47 -10.71 4.77 -4.13
N ASP A 48 -11.97 4.82 -4.50
CA ASP A 48 -13.06 4.70 -3.54
C ASP A 48 -13.22 3.25 -3.09
N GLY A 49 -13.78 3.06 -1.92
CA GLY A 49 -14.02 1.73 -1.36
C GLY A 49 -12.97 1.36 -0.33
N ASN A 50 -13.08 0.15 0.19
CA ASN A 50 -12.18 -0.37 1.20
C ASN A 50 -11.12 -1.22 0.52
N ASP A 51 -9.95 -0.65 0.31
CA ASP A 51 -8.91 -1.29 -0.47
C ASP A 51 -7.87 -1.95 0.43
N THR A 52 -7.28 -3.02 -0.04
CA THR A 52 -6.20 -3.71 0.65
C THR A 52 -4.95 -3.65 -0.22
N PHE A 53 -3.88 -3.14 0.37
CA PHE A 53 -2.58 -3.05 -0.29
C PHE A 53 -1.66 -4.07 0.36
N GLU A 54 -1.25 -5.08 -0.39
CA GLU A 54 -0.37 -6.12 0.14
C GLU A 54 1.08 -5.82 -0.21
N THR A 55 1.92 -5.74 0.80
CA THR A 55 3.35 -5.51 0.60
C THR A 55 4.02 -6.78 0.08
N LEU A 56 5.12 -6.57 -0.64
CA LEU A 56 5.89 -7.69 -1.16
C LEU A 56 6.63 -8.40 -0.03
N ASN A 57 6.45 -9.71 0.07
CA ASN A 57 7.18 -10.51 1.03
C ASN A 57 8.41 -11.05 0.33
N GLY A 58 9.57 -10.72 0.82
CA GLY A 58 10.81 -11.12 0.19
C GLY A 58 11.09 -10.26 -1.04
N GLY A 59 12.32 -10.25 -1.46
CA GLY A 59 12.72 -9.41 -2.59
C GLY A 59 12.73 -7.94 -2.24
N LYS A 60 13.08 -7.12 -3.20
CA LYS A 60 13.17 -5.69 -3.01
C LYS A 60 12.14 -4.98 -3.84
N GLY A 61 11.27 -4.30 -3.19
CA GLY A 61 10.24 -3.54 -3.88
C GLY A 61 9.31 -2.90 -2.89
N PHE A 62 8.73 -1.78 -3.30
CA PHE A 62 7.76 -1.10 -2.45
C PHE A 62 6.72 -0.41 -3.29
N MET A 63 5.59 -0.13 -2.67
CA MET A 63 4.54 0.65 -3.28
C MET A 63 4.41 1.98 -2.55
N LYS A 64 4.20 3.05 -3.30
CA LYS A 64 3.82 4.32 -2.72
C LYS A 64 2.32 4.41 -2.87
N ILE A 65 1.62 4.39 -1.75
CA ILE A 65 0.16 4.46 -1.74
C ILE A 65 -0.21 5.93 -1.75
N MET A 66 -0.85 6.35 -2.83
CA MET A 66 -1.06 7.78 -3.10
C MET A 66 -2.32 8.31 -2.43
N ASP A 67 -3.25 7.44 -2.05
CA ASP A 67 -4.56 7.86 -1.55
C ASP A 67 -5.09 6.94 -0.46
N PHE A 68 -4.26 6.63 0.52
CA PHE A 68 -4.67 5.75 1.62
C PHE A 68 -5.73 6.43 2.47
N GLU A 69 -6.85 5.75 2.63
CA GLU A 69 -7.99 6.28 3.38
C GLU A 69 -8.24 5.47 4.64
N ALA A 70 -9.11 5.99 5.51
CA ALA A 70 -9.33 5.40 6.82
C ALA A 70 -9.84 3.96 6.76
N SER A 71 -10.55 3.61 5.70
CA SER A 71 -11.09 2.26 5.57
C SER A 71 -10.16 1.29 4.87
N ASP A 72 -8.99 1.77 4.43
CA ASP A 72 -8.05 0.94 3.70
C ASP A 72 -7.13 0.17 4.65
N ILE A 73 -6.55 -0.90 4.16
CA ILE A 73 -5.71 -1.79 4.94
C ILE A 73 -4.42 -2.07 4.18
N ILE A 74 -3.30 -2.09 4.90
CA ILE A 74 -2.05 -2.57 4.34
C ILE A 74 -1.79 -3.94 4.94
N GLY A 75 -1.66 -4.95 4.10
CA GLY A 75 -1.31 -6.30 4.53
C GLY A 75 0.19 -6.48 4.49
N PHE A 76 0.76 -7.11 5.50
CA PHE A 76 2.19 -7.38 5.55
C PHE A 76 2.43 -8.74 6.20
N CYS A 77 3.68 -9.16 6.28
CA CYS A 77 4.01 -10.50 6.76
C CYS A 77 3.74 -10.75 8.23
N GLY A 78 3.46 -9.72 9.01
CA GLY A 78 3.40 -9.85 10.47
C GLY A 78 4.78 -9.96 11.10
N CYS A 79 5.82 -9.71 10.34
CA CYS A 79 7.20 -9.88 10.77
C CYS A 79 7.57 -8.87 11.83
N ALA A 80 8.19 -9.33 12.92
CA ALA A 80 8.49 -8.48 14.07
C ALA A 80 9.43 -7.32 13.75
N SER A 81 10.22 -7.45 12.68
CA SER A 81 11.14 -6.39 12.28
C SER A 81 10.48 -5.26 11.52
N THR A 82 9.17 -5.34 11.30
CA THR A 82 8.43 -4.30 10.59
C THR A 82 8.11 -3.14 11.51
N ARG A 83 8.32 -1.94 11.03
CA ARG A 83 8.03 -0.74 11.81
C ARG A 83 7.51 0.36 10.90
N ILE A 84 6.89 1.34 11.51
CA ILE A 84 6.39 2.52 10.80
C ILE A 84 7.25 3.70 11.20
N GLU A 85 7.79 4.40 10.22
CA GLU A 85 8.66 5.56 10.46
C GLU A 85 8.08 6.79 9.80
N GLN A 86 8.17 7.92 10.48
CA GLN A 86 7.79 9.19 9.90
C GLN A 86 8.98 9.74 9.11
N ARG A 87 8.78 10.02 7.84
CA ARG A 87 9.78 10.66 7.03
C ARG A 87 9.13 11.77 6.22
N GLY A 88 9.47 13.02 6.55
CA GLY A 88 8.80 14.15 5.94
C GLY A 88 7.31 14.12 6.23
N ASN A 89 6.51 14.20 5.22
CA ASN A 89 5.06 14.20 5.35
C ASN A 89 4.43 12.81 5.13
N ASN A 90 5.26 11.78 5.10
CA ASN A 90 4.80 10.44 4.74
C ASN A 90 5.12 9.44 5.84
N ALA A 91 4.29 8.40 5.94
CA ALA A 91 4.58 7.26 6.79
C ALA A 91 5.26 6.19 5.95
N TRP A 92 6.35 5.64 6.44
CA TRP A 92 7.12 4.62 5.75
C TRP A 92 7.00 3.31 6.51
N ILE A 93 6.66 2.26 5.80
CA ILE A 93 6.57 0.91 6.35
C ILE A 93 7.88 0.22 5.98
N VAL A 94 8.67 -0.12 7.00
CA VAL A 94 10.03 -0.62 6.79
C VAL A 94 10.19 -1.94 7.51
N LYS A 95 10.78 -2.92 6.83
CA LYS A 95 11.08 -4.21 7.43
C LYS A 95 12.59 -4.37 7.40
N GLY A 96 13.23 -4.30 8.55
CA GLY A 96 14.69 -4.26 8.60
C GLY A 96 15.20 -3.03 7.84
N ASP A 97 15.96 -3.26 6.80
CA ASP A 97 16.48 -2.17 5.96
C ASP A 97 15.66 -1.96 4.70
N ASP A 98 14.63 -2.76 4.48
CA ASP A 98 13.84 -2.69 3.26
C ASP A 98 12.60 -1.85 3.45
N VAL A 99 12.38 -0.92 2.54
CA VAL A 99 11.13 -0.16 2.50
C VAL A 99 10.10 -1.02 1.80
N LYS A 100 8.95 -1.20 2.43
CA LYS A 100 7.86 -2.01 1.86
C LYS A 100 6.73 -1.18 1.33
N ALA A 101 6.45 -0.05 1.96
CA ALA A 101 5.41 0.85 1.49
C ALA A 101 5.70 2.26 1.96
N VAL A 102 5.24 3.23 1.20
CA VAL A 102 5.25 4.63 1.60
C VAL A 102 3.81 5.12 1.50
N VAL A 103 3.28 5.65 2.59
CA VAL A 103 1.91 6.13 2.62
C VAL A 103 1.95 7.65 2.51
N LYS A 104 1.59 8.16 1.36
CA LYS A 104 1.72 9.57 1.06
C LYS A 104 0.76 10.40 1.90
N GLY A 105 1.30 11.42 2.54
CA GLY A 105 0.48 12.40 3.25
C GLY A 105 -0.16 11.90 4.53
N VAL A 106 0.30 10.77 5.07
CA VAL A 106 -0.24 10.21 6.30
C VAL A 106 0.85 10.21 7.36
N SER A 107 0.50 10.59 8.57
CA SER A 107 1.44 10.59 9.69
C SER A 107 1.58 9.19 10.25
N ALA A 108 2.80 8.81 10.60
CA ALA A 108 3.04 7.50 11.18
C ALA A 108 2.22 7.28 12.45
N SER A 109 2.00 8.35 13.22
CA SER A 109 1.22 8.25 14.45
C SER A 109 -0.27 7.99 14.20
N ASP A 110 -0.73 8.15 12.97
CA ASP A 110 -2.12 7.87 12.61
C ASP A 110 -2.32 6.42 12.17
N LEU A 111 -1.26 5.63 12.16
CA LEU A 111 -1.33 4.24 11.74
C LEU A 111 -1.14 3.31 12.92
N THR A 112 -1.86 2.20 12.89
CA THR A 112 -1.75 1.14 13.90
C THR A 112 -1.30 -0.13 13.22
N ILE A 113 -0.28 -0.76 13.79
CA ILE A 113 0.25 -2.01 13.24
C ILE A 113 -0.20 -3.17 14.13
N ASP A 114 -0.78 -4.18 13.50
CA ASP A 114 -1.22 -5.39 14.17
C ASP A 114 -0.38 -6.54 13.65
N PHE A 115 0.54 -7.02 14.47
CA PHE A 115 1.46 -8.07 14.06
C PHE A 115 0.77 -9.44 14.00
N ASP A 116 -0.25 -9.65 14.79
CA ASP A 116 -0.95 -10.93 14.81
C ASP A 116 -1.75 -11.15 13.54
N ASP A 117 -2.46 -10.12 13.10
CA ASP A 117 -3.25 -10.21 11.88
C ASP A 117 -2.47 -9.81 10.63
N GLY A 118 -1.28 -9.23 10.81
CA GLY A 118 -0.47 -8.80 9.67
C GLY A 118 -1.09 -7.65 8.91
N VAL A 119 -1.69 -6.70 9.62
CA VAL A 119 -2.33 -5.56 8.95
C VAL A 119 -1.93 -4.24 9.60
N ILE A 120 -1.92 -3.20 8.78
CA ILE A 120 -1.72 -1.82 9.23
C ILE A 120 -2.95 -1.04 8.78
N THR A 121 -3.54 -0.32 9.72
CA THR A 121 -4.76 0.44 9.46
C THR A 121 -4.61 1.86 9.98
N MET A 122 -5.51 2.74 9.55
CA MET A 122 -5.59 4.05 10.15
C MET A 122 -6.14 3.89 11.55
N SER A 123 -5.50 4.55 12.51
CA SER A 123 -5.98 4.51 13.88
C SER A 123 -7.33 5.17 13.97
N ALA A 124 -8.23 4.56 14.69
CA ALA A 124 -9.51 5.19 14.95
C ALA A 124 -9.30 6.41 15.84
N ASP A 125 -10.09 7.45 15.60
CA ASP A 125 -10.07 8.60 16.46
C ASP A 125 -10.54 8.16 17.85
N PRO A 126 -9.72 8.30 18.88
CA PRO A 126 -10.11 7.84 20.21
C PRO A 126 -11.29 8.59 20.78
N LEU A 127 -11.64 9.71 20.19
CA LEU A 127 -12.79 10.47 20.64
C LEU A 127 -14.03 10.15 19.82
N ALA A 128 -13.88 9.34 18.82
CA ALA A 128 -15.01 8.98 17.96
C ALA A 128 -15.88 7.97 18.66
#